data_9432e1effa1cb1aead54f3cbb63a0206
#
_entry.id   9432e1effa1cb1aead54f3cbb63a0206
#
_cell.length_a   1.000
_cell.length_b   1.000
_cell.length_c   1.000
_cell.angle_alpha   90.00
_cell.angle_beta   90.00
_cell.angle_gamma   90.00
#
_symmetry.space_group_name_H-M   'P 1'
#
loop_
_entity.id
_entity.type
_entity.pdbx_description
1 polymer ?
#
loop_
_entity_poly.entity_id
_entity_poly.type
_entity_poly.pdbx_seq_one_letter_code
_entity_poly.pdbx_strand_id
1 'polypeptide(L)'
;MFTGLIEHLGTVSHIQVDSQGCTLIISNSGPILDDCHIGDSIAVNGCCLTVTEFHGEENGGWFKVWLANETLERSDLGERVVGDQLNLERAMGSHTRFGGHFVQGHVDTTATIVEKKPDGDSLRLTFQLPEPTSERPSLLSYLIPRAM
;
A
#
# COMPACT_ATOMS: atom_id res chain seq x y z
N MET A 1 0.92 -0.49 12.27
CA MET A 1 -0.55 -0.63 12.33
C MET A 1 -1.18 0.59 11.71
N PHE A 2 -2.25 0.42 10.92
CA PHE A 2 -2.90 1.46 10.12
C PHE A 2 -4.41 1.48 10.37
N THR A 3 -5.10 2.47 9.82
CA THR A 3 -6.57 2.61 9.92
C THR A 3 -7.31 2.23 8.65
N GLY A 4 -6.62 2.20 7.53
CA GLY A 4 -7.18 2.06 6.17
C GLY A 4 -7.66 3.39 5.57
N LEU A 5 -7.39 4.52 6.23
CA LEU A 5 -7.74 5.85 5.73
C LEU A 5 -6.53 6.47 5.03
N ILE A 6 -6.66 6.70 3.73
CA ILE A 6 -5.59 7.29 2.92
C ILE A 6 -5.41 8.76 3.31
N GLU A 7 -4.16 9.15 3.60
CA GLU A 7 -3.81 10.51 3.99
C GLU A 7 -3.31 11.33 2.79
N HIS A 8 -2.63 10.69 1.83
CA HIS A 8 -1.98 11.40 0.73
C HIS A 8 -1.80 10.53 -0.51
N LEU A 9 -1.52 11.18 -1.66
CA LEU A 9 -1.09 10.54 -2.91
C LEU A 9 0.35 10.91 -3.21
N GLY A 10 1.25 9.92 -3.11
CA GLY A 10 2.63 10.05 -3.55
C GLY A 10 2.81 9.63 -5.01
N THR A 11 3.99 9.84 -5.57
CA THR A 11 4.32 9.49 -6.95
C THR A 11 5.60 8.68 -6.98
N VAL A 12 5.61 7.55 -7.69
CA VAL A 12 6.82 6.77 -7.94
C VAL A 12 7.79 7.61 -8.76
N SER A 13 8.90 8.01 -8.17
CA SER A 13 9.93 8.81 -8.86
C SER A 13 11.13 7.99 -9.32
N HIS A 14 11.39 6.87 -8.67
CA HIS A 14 12.51 6.00 -9.03
C HIS A 14 12.22 4.54 -8.67
N ILE A 15 12.67 3.63 -9.51
CA ILE A 15 12.59 2.17 -9.31
C ILE A 15 13.96 1.58 -9.60
N GLN A 16 14.52 0.84 -8.65
CA GLN A 16 15.76 0.10 -8.83
C GLN A 16 15.57 -1.35 -8.41
N VAL A 17 15.58 -2.24 -9.39
CA VAL A 17 15.46 -3.69 -9.17
C VAL A 17 16.84 -4.30 -8.95
N ASP A 18 16.94 -5.20 -7.99
CA ASP A 18 18.12 -6.05 -7.76
C ASP A 18 17.72 -7.54 -7.71
N SER A 19 18.66 -8.43 -7.42
CA SER A 19 18.40 -9.88 -7.39
C SER A 19 17.51 -10.35 -6.24
N GLN A 20 17.29 -9.52 -5.23
CA GLN A 20 16.56 -9.88 -4.00
C GLN A 20 15.28 -9.09 -3.82
N GLY A 21 15.08 -8.04 -4.61
CA GLY A 21 13.93 -7.18 -4.47
C GLY A 21 14.00 -5.91 -5.30
N CYS A 22 13.38 -4.87 -4.78
CA CYS A 22 13.27 -3.58 -5.44
C CYS A 22 13.33 -2.44 -4.45
N THR A 23 14.05 -1.39 -4.80
CA THR A 23 14.01 -0.10 -4.11
C THR A 23 13.06 0.83 -4.85
N LEU A 24 12.11 1.42 -4.13
CA LEU A 24 11.25 2.50 -4.63
C LEU A 24 11.58 3.81 -3.93
N ILE A 25 11.59 4.90 -4.70
CA ILE A 25 11.55 6.26 -4.16
C ILE A 25 10.19 6.85 -4.53
N ILE A 26 9.48 7.35 -3.52
CA ILE A 26 8.15 7.91 -3.64
C ILE A 26 8.25 9.38 -3.29
N SER A 27 8.07 10.24 -4.29
CA SER A 27 8.11 11.71 -4.20
C SER A 27 6.72 12.30 -3.99
N ASN A 28 6.67 13.64 -3.85
CA ASN A 28 5.44 14.36 -3.54
C ASN A 28 4.78 13.84 -2.26
N SER A 29 5.60 13.54 -1.24
CA SER A 29 5.18 12.90 0.01
C SER A 29 5.34 13.81 1.23
N GLY A 30 5.79 15.05 1.06
CA GLY A 30 6.07 16.00 2.15
C GLY A 30 5.00 16.08 3.23
N PRO A 31 3.69 16.15 2.90
CA PRO A 31 2.63 16.26 3.91
C PRO A 31 2.55 15.12 4.93
N ILE A 32 3.18 13.98 4.66
CA ILE A 32 3.18 12.82 5.56
C ILE A 32 4.57 12.51 6.15
N LEU A 33 5.53 13.42 6.00
CA LEU A 33 6.92 13.19 6.42
C LEU A 33 7.37 14.14 7.56
N ASP A 34 6.50 15.01 8.05
CA ASP A 34 6.81 16.01 9.08
C ASP A 34 7.26 15.39 10.42
N ASP A 35 6.74 14.24 10.76
CA ASP A 35 7.08 13.47 11.97
C ASP A 35 7.75 12.11 11.67
N CYS A 36 8.18 11.89 10.43
CA CYS A 36 8.77 10.63 9.99
C CYS A 36 10.17 10.40 10.54
N HIS A 37 10.48 9.15 10.85
CA HIS A 37 11.82 8.69 11.22
C HIS A 37 12.22 7.48 10.37
N ILE A 38 13.51 7.27 10.19
CA ILE A 38 14.03 6.04 9.58
C ILE A 38 13.60 4.84 10.44
N GLY A 39 13.03 3.83 9.82
CA GLY A 39 12.45 2.67 10.48
C GLY A 39 10.93 2.75 10.71
N ASP A 40 10.32 3.90 10.47
CA ASP A 40 8.85 4.02 10.51
C ASP A 40 8.20 3.23 9.37
N SER A 41 6.93 2.88 9.59
CA SER A 41 6.11 2.19 8.59
C SER A 41 5.17 3.17 7.90
N ILE A 42 5.14 3.12 6.57
CA ILE A 42 4.13 3.78 5.73
C ILE A 42 3.41 2.70 4.92
N ALA A 43 2.08 2.72 4.92
CA ALA A 43 1.31 1.89 4.02
C ALA A 43 1.31 2.52 2.63
N VAL A 44 1.77 1.78 1.64
CA VAL A 44 1.84 2.15 0.22
C VAL A 44 0.89 1.25 -0.55
N ASN A 45 -0.20 1.79 -1.10
CA ASN A 45 -1.32 1.02 -1.63
C ASN A 45 -1.81 -0.08 -0.65
N GLY A 46 -1.79 0.23 0.66
CA GLY A 46 -2.16 -0.71 1.72
C GLY A 46 -1.08 -1.69 2.14
N CYS A 47 0.08 -1.72 1.48
CA CYS A 47 1.21 -2.57 1.85
C CYS A 47 2.12 -1.84 2.84
N CYS A 48 2.35 -2.42 4.02
CA CYS A 48 3.22 -1.89 5.06
C CYS A 48 4.70 -1.98 4.62
N LEU A 49 5.35 -0.82 4.45
CA LEU A 49 6.75 -0.73 4.05
C LEU A 49 7.54 0.10 5.06
N THR A 50 8.80 -0.25 5.26
CA THR A 50 9.70 0.43 6.19
C THR A 50 10.48 1.52 5.47
N VAL A 51 10.44 2.73 6.02
CA VAL A 51 11.23 3.87 5.54
C VAL A 51 12.71 3.65 5.82
N THR A 52 13.53 3.63 4.78
CA THR A 52 14.98 3.46 4.88
C THR A 52 15.74 4.78 4.74
N GLU A 53 15.15 5.76 4.09
CA GLU A 53 15.69 7.09 3.89
C GLU A 53 14.54 8.05 3.55
N PHE A 54 14.60 9.31 3.91
CA PHE A 54 13.61 10.31 3.53
C PHE A 54 14.15 11.73 3.58
N HIS A 55 13.45 12.64 2.90
CA HIS A 55 13.68 14.07 2.96
C HIS A 55 12.35 14.81 2.87
N GLY A 56 12.02 15.61 3.88
CA GLY A 56 10.69 16.21 4.04
C GLY A 56 10.36 17.34 3.07
N GLU A 57 11.36 18.10 2.60
CA GLU A 57 11.17 19.33 1.83
C GLU A 57 11.66 19.23 0.38
N GLU A 58 12.72 18.49 0.13
CA GLU A 58 13.33 18.36 -1.19
C GLU A 58 12.36 17.74 -2.20
N ASN A 59 12.18 18.39 -3.36
CA ASN A 59 11.29 17.90 -4.43
C ASN A 59 9.85 17.60 -3.98
N GLY A 60 9.31 18.37 -3.03
CA GLY A 60 7.98 18.14 -2.46
C GLY A 60 7.92 17.03 -1.43
N GLY A 61 9.08 16.66 -0.88
CA GLY A 61 9.25 15.55 0.05
C GLY A 61 9.27 14.18 -0.65
N TRP A 62 10.17 13.31 -0.21
CA TRP A 62 10.28 11.94 -0.73
C TRP A 62 10.73 10.99 0.37
N PHE A 63 10.39 9.70 0.19
CA PHE A 63 10.94 8.63 1.03
C PHE A 63 11.30 7.43 0.18
N LYS A 64 12.21 6.62 0.71
CA LYS A 64 12.74 5.40 0.12
C LYS A 64 12.31 4.20 0.92
N VAL A 65 11.89 3.15 0.22
CA VAL A 65 11.56 1.84 0.78
C VAL A 65 12.22 0.75 -0.02
N TRP A 66 12.49 -0.38 0.61
CA TRP A 66 12.93 -1.59 -0.07
C TRP A 66 11.89 -2.70 0.08
N LEU A 67 11.59 -3.39 -1.01
CA LEU A 67 10.60 -4.44 -1.12
C LEU A 67 11.28 -5.76 -1.47
N ALA A 68 11.03 -6.80 -0.69
CA ALA A 68 11.45 -8.17 -1.03
C ALA A 68 10.64 -8.71 -2.22
N ASN A 69 11.18 -9.68 -2.94
CA ASN A 69 10.48 -10.35 -4.04
C ASN A 69 9.09 -10.87 -3.63
N GLU A 70 8.95 -11.43 -2.44
CA GLU A 70 7.66 -11.88 -1.88
C GLU A 70 6.63 -10.73 -1.79
N THR A 71 7.06 -9.53 -1.39
CA THR A 71 6.19 -8.34 -1.35
C THR A 71 5.75 -7.92 -2.74
N LEU A 72 6.66 -7.95 -3.72
CA LEU A 72 6.37 -7.63 -5.11
C LEU A 72 5.38 -8.62 -5.75
N GLU A 73 5.48 -9.90 -5.40
CA GLU A 73 4.59 -10.96 -5.91
C GLU A 73 3.19 -10.93 -5.27
N ARG A 74 3.08 -10.51 -4.01
CA ARG A 74 1.81 -10.51 -3.28
C ARG A 74 1.02 -9.21 -3.40
N SER A 75 1.65 -8.12 -3.80
CA SER A 75 1.06 -6.81 -3.91
C SER A 75 1.03 -6.31 -5.36
N ASP A 76 0.34 -5.20 -5.60
CA ASP A 76 0.36 -4.51 -6.90
C ASP A 76 1.65 -3.72 -7.14
N LEU A 77 2.54 -3.63 -6.15
CA LEU A 77 3.73 -2.79 -6.21
C LEU A 77 4.78 -3.30 -7.21
N GLY A 78 4.77 -4.61 -7.51
CA GLY A 78 5.62 -5.19 -8.55
C GLY A 78 5.29 -4.74 -9.98
N GLU A 79 4.08 -4.20 -10.20
CA GLU A 79 3.60 -3.73 -11.50
C GLU A 79 3.75 -2.21 -11.68
N ARG A 80 4.21 -1.50 -10.66
CA ARG A 80 4.30 -0.04 -10.68
C ARG A 80 5.44 0.44 -11.57
N VAL A 81 5.19 1.58 -12.22
CA VAL A 81 6.19 2.27 -13.07
C VAL A 81 6.41 3.69 -12.57
N VAL A 82 7.52 4.30 -12.96
CA VAL A 82 7.81 5.71 -12.65
C VAL A 82 6.69 6.58 -13.21
N GLY A 83 6.16 7.46 -12.36
CA GLY A 83 5.01 8.33 -12.63
C GLY A 83 3.68 7.83 -12.07
N ASP A 84 3.59 6.56 -11.63
CA ASP A 84 2.38 6.06 -10.98
C ASP A 84 2.12 6.76 -9.65
N GLN A 85 0.84 7.00 -9.35
CA GLN A 85 0.40 7.49 -8.06
C GLN A 85 0.09 6.35 -7.11
N LEU A 86 0.47 6.54 -5.83
CA LEU A 86 0.31 5.56 -4.78
C LEU A 86 -0.46 6.17 -3.61
N ASN A 87 -1.43 5.44 -3.07
CA ASN A 87 -2.11 5.79 -1.84
C ASN A 87 -1.16 5.61 -0.66
N LEU A 88 -1.05 6.63 0.19
CA LEU A 88 -0.15 6.64 1.34
C LEU A 88 -0.93 6.84 2.64
N GLU A 89 -0.54 6.09 3.67
CA GLU A 89 -1.02 6.23 5.03
C GLU A 89 0.13 6.01 6.01
N ARG A 90 0.34 6.93 6.97
CA ARG A 90 1.30 6.75 8.06
C ARG A 90 0.83 5.69 9.04
N ALA A 91 1.75 5.03 9.72
CA ALA A 91 1.41 4.21 10.87
C ALA A 91 0.75 5.08 11.97
N MET A 92 -0.23 4.50 12.68
CA MET A 92 -0.90 5.18 13.78
C MET A 92 0.07 5.59 14.88
N GLY A 93 0.04 6.83 15.27
CA GLY A 93 0.69 7.34 16.47
C GLY A 93 -0.10 7.02 17.75
N SER A 94 0.57 7.06 18.89
CA SER A 94 -0.05 6.79 20.22
C SER A 94 -1.11 7.82 20.63
N HIS A 95 -1.14 8.98 19.99
CA HIS A 95 -2.01 10.11 20.29
C HIS A 95 -3.02 10.43 19.20
N THR A 96 -3.04 9.66 18.11
CA THR A 96 -4.01 9.86 17.02
C THR A 96 -5.36 9.22 17.34
N ARG A 97 -6.44 9.77 16.75
CA ARG A 97 -7.77 9.15 16.83
C ARG A 97 -7.82 7.91 15.95
N PHE A 98 -8.52 6.88 16.42
CA PHE A 98 -8.80 5.68 15.65
C PHE A 98 -10.12 5.85 14.87
N GLY A 99 -10.03 6.33 13.63
CA GLY A 99 -11.20 6.66 12.80
C GLY A 99 -11.59 5.59 11.78
N GLY A 100 -10.82 4.51 11.69
CA GLY A 100 -11.02 3.44 10.71
C GLY A 100 -11.06 2.05 11.33
N HIS A 101 -10.29 1.13 10.75
CA HIS A 101 -10.21 -0.26 11.17
C HIS A 101 -8.78 -0.64 11.56
N PHE A 102 -8.58 -1.74 12.30
CA PHE A 102 -7.24 -2.28 12.54
C PHE A 102 -6.73 -2.96 11.27
N VAL A 103 -5.78 -2.31 10.61
CA VAL A 103 -5.16 -2.80 9.37
C VAL A 103 -3.67 -3.01 9.62
N GLN A 104 -3.17 -4.22 9.37
CA GLN A 104 -1.75 -4.52 9.49
C GLN A 104 -0.94 -4.01 8.29
N GLY A 105 -1.55 -4.06 7.11
CA GLY A 105 -0.87 -3.76 5.86
C GLY A 105 0.00 -4.93 5.35
N HIS A 106 -0.23 -6.13 5.84
CA HIS A 106 0.45 -7.35 5.37
C HIS A 106 -0.40 -8.00 4.29
N VAL A 107 -0.05 -7.71 3.04
CA VAL A 107 -0.81 -8.14 1.87
C VAL A 107 -0.58 -9.62 1.59
N ASP A 108 -1.65 -10.40 1.54
CA ASP A 108 -1.60 -11.84 1.22
C ASP A 108 -1.68 -12.10 -0.29
N THR A 109 -2.45 -11.29 -1.01
CA THR A 109 -2.64 -11.43 -2.46
C THR A 109 -3.26 -10.16 -3.06
N THR A 110 -3.24 -10.07 -4.38
CA THR A 110 -4.05 -9.14 -5.16
C THR A 110 -5.33 -9.82 -5.65
N ALA A 111 -6.31 -9.02 -6.09
CA ALA A 111 -7.50 -9.51 -6.75
C ALA A 111 -7.77 -8.69 -8.02
N THR A 112 -8.34 -9.31 -9.04
CA THR A 112 -8.71 -8.62 -10.27
C THR A 112 -10.11 -8.04 -10.14
N ILE A 113 -10.29 -6.77 -10.52
CA ILE A 113 -11.63 -6.18 -10.67
C ILE A 113 -12.23 -6.68 -11.97
N VAL A 114 -13.20 -7.61 -11.87
CA VAL A 114 -13.84 -8.22 -13.06
C VAL A 114 -15.12 -7.51 -13.48
N GLU A 115 -15.72 -6.72 -12.58
CA GLU A 115 -16.91 -5.94 -12.91
C GLU A 115 -16.92 -4.61 -12.13
N LYS A 116 -17.34 -3.53 -12.80
CA LYS A 116 -17.68 -2.23 -12.23
C LYS A 116 -19.08 -1.87 -12.66
N LYS A 117 -20.01 -1.72 -11.70
CA LYS A 117 -21.40 -1.40 -11.97
C LYS A 117 -21.83 -0.17 -11.18
N PRO A 118 -22.25 0.92 -11.83
CA PRO A 118 -22.85 2.07 -11.16
C PRO A 118 -24.12 1.65 -10.38
N ASP A 119 -24.31 2.19 -9.18
CA ASP A 119 -25.47 1.95 -8.33
C ASP A 119 -25.90 3.27 -7.65
N GLY A 120 -26.68 4.11 -8.36
CA GLY A 120 -26.98 5.48 -7.98
C GLY A 120 -25.68 6.31 -7.88
N ASP A 121 -25.42 6.91 -6.71
CA ASP A 121 -24.21 7.67 -6.43
C ASP A 121 -23.03 6.79 -5.95
N SER A 122 -23.19 5.47 -6.01
CA SER A 122 -22.22 4.48 -5.56
C SER A 122 -21.72 3.63 -6.72
N LEU A 123 -20.69 2.83 -6.44
CA LEU A 123 -20.08 1.89 -7.38
C LEU A 123 -19.99 0.51 -6.74
N ARG A 124 -20.56 -0.50 -7.41
CA ARG A 124 -20.35 -1.91 -7.06
C ARG A 124 -19.14 -2.44 -7.81
N LEU A 125 -18.25 -3.08 -7.09
CA LEU A 125 -17.07 -3.75 -7.64
C LEU A 125 -17.17 -5.25 -7.37
N THR A 126 -16.90 -6.07 -8.39
CA THR A 126 -16.71 -7.51 -8.23
C THR A 126 -15.24 -7.83 -8.37
N PHE A 127 -14.69 -8.52 -7.38
CA PHE A 127 -13.29 -8.93 -7.34
C PHE A 127 -13.18 -10.43 -7.54
N GLN A 128 -12.21 -10.86 -8.32
CA GLN A 128 -11.83 -12.26 -8.47
C GLN A 128 -10.46 -12.49 -7.85
N LEU A 129 -10.39 -13.38 -6.87
CA LEU A 129 -9.12 -13.85 -6.31
C LEU A 129 -8.42 -14.80 -7.30
N PRO A 130 -7.08 -14.90 -7.21
CA PRO A 130 -6.33 -15.91 -7.96
C PRO A 130 -6.82 -17.33 -7.63
N GLU A 131 -6.71 -18.24 -8.58
CA GLU A 131 -6.99 -19.65 -8.35
C GLU A 131 -6.02 -20.22 -7.30
N PRO A 132 -6.51 -21.02 -6.34
CA PRO A 132 -5.66 -21.60 -5.32
C PRO A 132 -4.67 -22.59 -5.91
N THR A 133 -3.46 -22.64 -5.35
CA THR A 133 -2.41 -23.61 -5.66
C THR A 133 -2.02 -24.41 -4.42
N SER A 134 -1.14 -25.40 -4.56
CA SER A 134 -0.60 -26.14 -3.43
C SER A 134 0.17 -25.25 -2.43
N GLU A 135 0.78 -24.17 -2.92
CA GLU A 135 1.56 -23.23 -2.13
C GLU A 135 0.73 -22.02 -1.64
N ARG A 136 -0.35 -21.71 -2.34
CA ARG A 136 -1.26 -20.59 -2.04
C ARG A 136 -2.70 -21.10 -1.95
N PRO A 137 -3.17 -21.47 -0.75
CA PRO A 137 -4.54 -21.95 -0.57
C PRO A 137 -5.57 -20.82 -0.82
N SER A 138 -6.82 -21.19 -1.04
CA SER A 138 -7.90 -20.22 -1.22
C SER A 138 -8.05 -19.32 0.00
N LEU A 139 -8.07 -18.01 -0.23
CA LEU A 139 -8.31 -17.00 0.80
C LEU A 139 -9.79 -16.72 1.05
N LEU A 140 -10.70 -17.31 0.27
CA LEU A 140 -12.17 -17.10 0.41
C LEU A 140 -12.69 -17.45 1.80
N SER A 141 -12.11 -18.46 2.45
CA SER A 141 -12.51 -18.87 3.81
C SER A 141 -12.12 -17.85 4.90
N TYR A 142 -11.25 -16.90 4.59
CA TYR A 142 -10.85 -15.82 5.50
C TYR A 142 -11.61 -14.52 5.26
N LEU A 143 -12.44 -14.45 4.21
CA LEU A 143 -13.27 -13.29 3.92
C LEU A 143 -14.58 -13.41 4.68
N ILE A 144 -14.85 -12.47 5.56
CA ILE A 144 -16.07 -12.40 6.36
C ILE A 144 -17.01 -11.39 5.72
N PRO A 145 -18.26 -11.79 5.36
CA PRO A 145 -19.25 -10.83 4.88
C PRO A 145 -19.52 -9.77 5.93
N ARG A 146 -19.40 -8.51 5.58
CA ARG A 146 -19.72 -7.39 6.45
C ARG A 146 -20.36 -6.27 5.64
N ALA A 147 -21.51 -5.81 6.11
CA ALA A 147 -22.10 -4.55 5.68
C ALA A 147 -21.88 -3.50 6.79
N MET A 148 -21.52 -2.29 6.41
CA MET A 148 -21.49 -1.12 7.27
C MET A 148 -22.37 -0.05 6.67
#